data_c1c96f6869122f67bb44bc41c2fd1234
#
_entry.id   c1c96f6869122f67bb44bc41c2fd1234
#
_cell.length_a   1.000
_cell.length_b   1.000
_cell.length_c   1.000
_cell.angle_alpha   90.00
_cell.angle_beta   90.00
_cell.angle_gamma   90.00
#
_symmetry.space_group_name_H-M   'P 1'
#
loop_
_entity.id
_entity.type
_entity.pdbx_description
1 polymer ?
#
loop_
_entity_poly.entity_id
_entity_poly.type
_entity_poly.pdbx_seq_one_letter_code
_entity_poly.pdbx_strand_id
1 'polypeptide(L)'
;SIFSFFGTKTKTDENIILGEIRQIMKENNLETRESGSIFHEISLIACGKIDCLFFTTLNNDINNQISLILSETGGIFHQLEFKKKKIYIASNKYIGKIIKEMIENKYEDQ
;
A
#
# COMPACT_ATOMS: atom_id res chain seq x y z
N SER A 1 1.18 -12.93 -7.03
CA SER A 1 1.00 -11.85 -6.05
C SER A 1 0.17 -10.73 -6.65
N ILE A 2 -0.79 -10.24 -5.90
CA ILE A 2 -1.69 -9.17 -6.33
C ILE A 2 -1.47 -7.95 -5.44
N PHE A 3 -1.25 -6.79 -6.08
CA PHE A 3 -1.02 -5.51 -5.42
C PHE A 3 -2.18 -4.58 -5.73
N SER A 4 -2.86 -4.09 -4.69
CA SER A 4 -4.02 -3.24 -4.82
C SER A 4 -3.69 -1.79 -4.50
N PHE A 5 -4.39 -0.86 -5.15
CA PHE A 5 -4.22 0.58 -4.97
C PHE A 5 -5.57 1.22 -4.69
N PHE A 6 -5.62 2.06 -3.68
CA PHE A 6 -6.83 2.76 -3.28
C PHE A 6 -6.61 4.26 -3.35
N GLY A 7 -7.58 4.98 -3.93
CA GLY A 7 -7.57 6.44 -3.94
C GLY A 7 -6.81 7.07 -5.10
N THR A 8 -6.44 6.31 -6.12
CA THR A 8 -5.65 6.82 -7.24
C THR A 8 -6.44 7.73 -8.20
N LYS A 9 -7.76 7.80 -8.03
CA LYS A 9 -8.62 8.58 -8.94
C LYS A 9 -8.58 10.09 -8.68
N THR A 10 -8.18 10.52 -7.49
CA THR A 10 -8.08 11.92 -7.13
C THR A 10 -6.67 12.43 -7.43
N LYS A 11 -6.57 13.57 -8.12
CA LYS A 11 -5.26 14.14 -8.48
C LYS A 11 -4.66 14.90 -7.30
N THR A 12 -3.93 14.20 -6.45
CA THR A 12 -3.14 14.78 -5.38
C THR A 12 -1.69 14.37 -5.57
N ASP A 13 -0.76 15.05 -4.88
CA ASP A 13 0.66 14.70 -4.97
C ASP A 13 0.91 13.27 -4.49
N GLU A 14 0.20 12.83 -3.45
CA GLU A 14 0.29 11.47 -2.93
C GLU A 14 -0.18 10.45 -3.95
N ASN A 15 -1.25 10.75 -4.67
CA ASN A 15 -1.78 9.85 -5.69
C ASN A 15 -0.88 9.78 -6.92
N ILE A 16 -0.14 10.84 -7.23
CA ILE A 16 0.88 10.82 -8.28
C ILE A 16 1.97 9.82 -7.90
N ILE A 17 2.41 9.82 -6.64
CA ILE A 17 3.40 8.86 -6.16
C ILE A 17 2.86 7.43 -6.22
N LEU A 18 1.59 7.22 -5.85
CA LEU A 18 0.96 5.89 -5.99
C LEU A 18 0.95 5.43 -7.44
N GLY A 19 0.67 6.34 -8.38
CA GLY A 19 0.70 6.02 -9.81
C GLY A 19 2.09 5.61 -10.28
N GLU A 20 3.14 6.28 -9.78
CA GLU A 20 4.52 5.91 -10.09
C GLU A 20 4.86 4.53 -9.54
N ILE A 21 4.45 4.23 -8.31
CA ILE A 21 4.67 2.91 -7.70
C ILE A 21 3.97 1.82 -8.51
N ARG A 22 2.73 2.08 -8.90
CA ARG A 22 1.97 1.13 -9.72
C ARG A 22 2.68 0.85 -11.04
N GLN A 23 3.25 1.89 -11.67
CA GLN A 23 3.99 1.73 -12.91
C GLN A 23 5.24 0.88 -12.71
N ILE A 24 5.98 1.09 -11.63
CA ILE A 24 7.14 0.25 -11.28
C ILE A 24 6.74 -1.22 -11.18
N MET A 25 5.62 -1.49 -10.54
CA MET A 25 5.14 -2.86 -10.39
C MET A 25 4.76 -3.48 -11.73
N LYS A 26 4.09 -2.73 -12.60
CA LYS A 26 3.75 -3.20 -13.95
C LYS A 26 5.00 -3.50 -14.77
N GLU A 27 6.03 -2.66 -14.66
CA GLU A 27 7.31 -2.88 -15.34
C GLU A 27 8.02 -4.14 -14.86
N ASN A 28 7.74 -4.58 -13.64
CA ASN A 28 8.28 -5.81 -13.06
C ASN A 28 7.31 -7.00 -13.24
N ASN A 29 6.32 -6.88 -14.11
CA ASN A 29 5.33 -7.92 -14.41
C ASN A 29 4.50 -8.37 -13.20
N LEU A 30 4.27 -7.46 -12.26
CA LEU A 30 3.43 -7.73 -11.11
C LEU A 30 1.99 -7.35 -11.41
N GLU A 31 1.06 -8.16 -10.93
CA GLU A 31 -0.36 -7.92 -11.12
C GLU A 31 -0.84 -6.81 -10.20
N THR A 32 -1.50 -5.80 -10.76
CA THR A 32 -2.04 -4.67 -9.99
C THR A 32 -3.54 -4.53 -10.21
N ARG A 33 -4.23 -3.96 -9.21
CA ARG A 33 -5.66 -3.65 -9.31
C ARG A 33 -5.97 -2.35 -8.58
N GLU A 34 -7.07 -1.71 -8.91
CA GLU A 34 -7.58 -0.57 -8.17
C GLU A 34 -8.83 -0.99 -7.39
N SER A 35 -9.02 -0.35 -6.23
CA SER A 35 -10.17 -0.62 -5.39
C SER A 35 -10.85 0.67 -4.95
N GLY A 36 -12.16 0.60 -4.78
CA GLY A 36 -12.97 1.68 -4.21
C GLY A 36 -13.30 1.48 -2.73
N SER A 37 -12.86 0.39 -2.12
CA SER A 37 -13.21 0.08 -0.72
C SER A 37 -11.98 -0.41 0.04
N ILE A 38 -11.50 0.42 0.97
CA ILE A 38 -10.29 0.09 1.74
C ILE A 38 -10.50 -1.10 2.67
N PHE A 39 -11.62 -1.16 3.38
CA PHE A 39 -11.88 -2.27 4.32
C PHE A 39 -12.12 -3.58 3.59
N HIS A 40 -12.70 -3.54 2.41
CA HIS A 40 -12.82 -4.75 1.59
C HIS A 40 -11.44 -5.29 1.23
N GLU A 41 -10.52 -4.42 0.79
CA GLU A 41 -9.16 -4.84 0.43
C GLU A 41 -8.37 -5.33 1.64
N ILE A 42 -8.55 -4.71 2.80
CA ILE A 42 -7.91 -5.18 4.04
C ILE A 42 -8.39 -6.60 4.38
N SER A 43 -9.68 -6.87 4.20
CA SER A 43 -10.18 -8.23 4.43
C SER A 43 -9.59 -9.24 3.45
N LEU A 44 -9.32 -8.84 2.22
CA LEU A 44 -8.67 -9.71 1.24
C LEU A 44 -7.21 -10.01 1.62
N ILE A 45 -6.51 -9.05 2.22
CA ILE A 45 -5.17 -9.30 2.77
C ILE A 45 -5.25 -10.31 3.90
N ALA A 46 -6.18 -10.12 4.82
CA ALA A 46 -6.39 -11.02 5.95
C ALA A 46 -6.69 -12.46 5.51
N CYS A 47 -7.39 -12.62 4.38
CA CYS A 47 -7.71 -13.94 3.81
C CYS A 47 -6.62 -14.47 2.87
N GLY A 48 -5.56 -13.72 2.64
CA GLY A 48 -4.48 -14.13 1.73
C GLY A 48 -4.81 -14.04 0.25
N LYS A 49 -5.87 -13.34 -0.12
CA LYS A 49 -6.28 -13.19 -1.53
C LYS A 49 -5.56 -12.10 -2.28
N ILE A 50 -5.11 -11.07 -1.58
CA ILE A 50 -4.18 -10.08 -2.12
C ILE A 50 -3.01 -9.97 -1.17
N ASP A 51 -1.88 -9.49 -1.66
CA ASP A 51 -0.64 -9.46 -0.88
C ASP A 51 -0.36 -8.10 -0.27
N CYS A 52 -0.80 -7.03 -0.91
CA CYS A 52 -0.43 -5.69 -0.52
C CYS A 52 -1.46 -4.68 -0.99
N LEU A 53 -1.70 -3.67 -0.17
CA LEU A 53 -2.56 -2.54 -0.50
C LEU A 53 -1.78 -1.25 -0.26
N PHE A 54 -1.78 -0.38 -1.27
CA PHE A 54 -1.20 0.96 -1.19
C PHE A 54 -2.32 1.99 -1.12
N PHE A 55 -2.20 2.94 -0.20
CA PHE A 55 -3.18 4.01 -0.07
C PHE A 55 -2.54 5.28 0.47
N THR A 56 -3.24 6.40 0.33
CA THR A 56 -2.78 7.70 0.81
C THR A 56 -3.49 8.07 2.11
N THR A 57 -3.34 9.30 2.54
CA THR A 57 -3.79 9.79 3.84
C THR A 57 -5.27 9.47 4.13
N LEU A 58 -5.47 8.75 5.21
CA LEU A 58 -6.78 8.54 5.84
C LEU A 58 -6.76 9.20 7.22
N ASN A 59 -7.91 9.31 7.87
CA ASN A 59 -7.92 9.84 9.22
C ASN A 59 -7.29 8.84 10.20
N ASN A 60 -6.88 9.34 11.37
CA ASN A 60 -6.20 8.52 12.37
C ASN A 60 -7.04 7.36 12.88
N ASP A 61 -8.35 7.54 12.98
CA ASP A 61 -9.24 6.47 13.45
C ASP A 61 -9.25 5.28 12.49
N ILE A 62 -9.32 5.56 11.18
CA ILE A 62 -9.26 4.51 10.16
C ILE A 62 -7.91 3.84 10.17
N ASN A 63 -6.82 4.60 10.26
CA ASN A 63 -5.46 4.03 10.32
C ASN A 63 -5.30 3.12 11.53
N ASN A 64 -5.84 3.51 12.68
CA ASN A 64 -5.78 2.69 13.89
C ASN A 64 -6.57 1.40 13.73
N GLN A 65 -7.74 1.45 13.09
CA GLN A 65 -8.55 0.26 12.83
C GLN A 65 -7.81 -0.72 11.88
N ILE A 66 -7.20 -0.20 10.82
CA ILE A 66 -6.42 -1.01 9.88
C ILE A 66 -5.25 -1.66 10.58
N SER A 67 -4.51 -0.90 11.37
CA SER A 67 -3.37 -1.40 12.14
C SER A 67 -3.78 -2.52 13.09
N LEU A 68 -4.92 -2.36 13.76
CA LEU A 68 -5.44 -3.38 14.68
C LEU A 68 -5.82 -4.67 13.93
N ILE A 69 -6.54 -4.55 12.83
CA ILE A 69 -6.92 -5.72 12.03
C ILE A 69 -5.68 -6.48 11.56
N LEU A 70 -4.69 -5.76 11.05
CA LEU A 70 -3.46 -6.38 10.55
C LEU A 70 -2.67 -7.04 11.66
N SER A 71 -2.59 -6.42 12.85
CA SER A 71 -1.88 -7.01 13.98
C SER A 71 -2.52 -8.33 14.42
N GLU A 72 -3.85 -8.43 14.35
CA GLU A 72 -4.59 -9.65 14.71
C GLU A 72 -4.45 -10.76 13.67
N THR A 73 -4.23 -10.40 12.41
CA THR A 73 -4.13 -11.37 11.31
C THR A 73 -2.70 -11.67 10.89
N GLY A 74 -1.71 -11.10 11.58
CA GLY A 74 -0.31 -11.31 11.26
C GLY A 74 0.22 -10.45 10.11
N GLY A 75 -0.56 -9.46 9.67
CA GLY A 75 -0.15 -8.53 8.63
C GLY A 75 0.71 -7.40 9.17
N ILE A 76 1.14 -6.54 8.26
CA ILE A 76 1.99 -5.39 8.56
C ILE A 76 1.39 -4.12 7.98
N PHE A 77 1.49 -3.05 8.75
CA PHE A 77 1.09 -1.71 8.36
C PHE A 77 2.34 -0.82 8.37
N HIS A 78 2.72 -0.29 7.21
CA HIS A 78 3.86 0.59 7.08
C HIS A 78 3.43 1.99 6.64
N GLN A 79 4.12 3.00 7.17
CA GLN A 79 4.04 4.35 6.67
C GLN A 79 5.38 4.69 6.03
N LEU A 80 5.34 5.15 4.77
CA LEU A 80 6.51 5.63 4.05
C LEU A 80 6.34 7.12 3.78
N GLU A 81 7.45 7.85 3.79
CA GLU A 81 7.44 9.28 3.50
C GLU A 81 8.41 9.58 2.38
N PHE A 82 7.90 10.20 1.31
CA PHE A 82 8.70 10.62 0.16
C PHE A 82 8.41 12.08 -0.12
N LYS A 83 9.44 12.94 -0.09
CA LYS A 83 9.29 14.38 -0.37
C LYS A 83 8.18 15.01 0.48
N LYS A 84 8.12 14.65 1.77
CA LYS A 84 7.10 15.09 2.74
C LYS A 84 5.69 14.58 2.47
N LYS A 85 5.53 13.60 1.57
CA LYS A 85 4.22 12.96 1.30
C LYS A 85 4.18 11.59 1.95
N LYS A 86 3.05 11.28 2.57
CA LYS A 86 2.87 10.02 3.30
C LYS A 86 2.07 9.03 2.48
N ILE A 87 2.61 7.83 2.37
CA ILE A 87 1.97 6.69 1.71
C ILE A 87 1.91 5.55 2.71
N TYR A 88 0.81 4.83 2.70
CA TYR A 88 0.61 3.71 3.61
C TYR A 88 0.60 2.40 2.83
N ILE A 89 1.19 1.38 3.43
CA ILE A 89 1.23 0.03 2.87
C ILE A 89 0.67 -0.94 3.90
N ALA A 90 -0.40 -1.63 3.52
CA ALA A 90 -0.93 -2.74 4.30
C ALA A 90 -0.62 -4.02 3.55
N SER A 91 -0.03 -5.02 4.22
CA SER A 91 0.42 -6.22 3.52
C SER A 91 0.47 -7.42 4.45
N ASN A 92 0.64 -8.61 3.87
CA ASN A 92 1.08 -9.75 4.64
C ASN A 92 2.54 -9.51 5.08
N LYS A 93 2.95 -10.22 6.12
CA LYS A 93 4.24 -9.99 6.77
C LYS A 93 5.44 -10.15 5.83
N TYR A 94 5.36 -11.10 4.92
CA TYR A 94 6.48 -11.44 4.05
C TYR A 94 6.66 -10.43 2.90
N ILE A 95 5.60 -10.17 2.18
CA ILE A 95 5.63 -9.30 0.99
C ILE A 95 5.88 -7.84 1.38
N GLY A 96 5.30 -7.39 2.50
CA GLY A 96 5.43 -5.99 2.92
C GLY A 96 6.87 -5.55 3.09
N LYS A 97 7.70 -6.40 3.68
CA LYS A 97 9.11 -6.08 3.89
C LYS A 97 9.86 -5.92 2.57
N ILE A 98 9.62 -6.84 1.63
CA ILE A 98 10.27 -6.81 0.31
C ILE A 98 9.87 -5.56 -0.45
N ILE A 99 8.58 -5.25 -0.47
CA ILE A 99 8.06 -4.09 -1.19
C ILE A 99 8.56 -2.79 -0.59
N LYS A 100 8.59 -2.69 0.74
CA LYS A 100 9.12 -1.52 1.41
C LYS A 100 10.55 -1.24 1.01
N GLU A 101 11.41 -2.25 1.04
CA GLU A 101 12.81 -2.10 0.64
C GLU A 101 12.95 -1.69 -0.83
N MET A 102 12.16 -2.28 -1.70
CA MET A 102 12.17 -1.95 -3.12
C MET A 102 11.81 -0.49 -3.37
N ILE A 103 10.79 0.01 -2.70
CA ILE A 103 10.33 1.39 -2.86
C ILE A 103 11.34 2.37 -2.26
N GLU A 104 11.85 2.09 -1.06
CA GLU A 104 12.85 2.93 -0.43
C GLU A 104 14.11 3.05 -1.27
N ASN A 105 14.57 1.95 -1.85
CA ASN A 105 15.74 1.97 -2.74
C ASN A 105 15.51 2.82 -3.98
N LYS A 106 14.29 2.81 -4.53
CA LYS A 106 13.95 3.62 -5.70
C LYS A 106 13.97 5.12 -5.42
N TYR A 107 13.53 5.53 -4.22
CA TYR A 107 13.36 6.94 -3.87
C TYR A 107 14.44 7.49 -2.93
N GLU A 108 15.33 6.64 -2.45
CA GLU A 108 16.36 7.02 -1.47
C GLU A 108 17.32 8.10 -1.97
N ASP A 109 17.63 8.09 -3.25
CA ASP A 109 18.59 9.01 -3.86
C ASP A 109 17.95 10.35 -4.29
N GLN A 110 16.73 10.58 -3.93
CA GLN A 110 16.01 11.80 -4.22
C GLN A 110 15.86 12.65 -2.95
#